data_68d5b67fafef06516872d7244aa16534
#
_entry.id   68d5b67fafef06516872d7244aa16534
#
_cell.length_a   1.000
_cell.length_b   1.000
_cell.length_c   1.000
_cell.angle_alpha   90.00
_cell.angle_beta   90.00
_cell.angle_gamma   90.00
#
_symmetry.space_group_name_H-M   'P 1'
#
loop_
_entity.id
_entity.type
_entity.pdbx_description
1 polymer ?
#
loop_
_entity_poly.entity_id
_entity_poly.type
_entity_poly.pdbx_seq_one_letter_code
_entity_poly.pdbx_strand_id
1 'polypeptide(L)'
;ENADIIGEVANICIGNAATTLSMILQKPTNITTPIVEVLKKEDALDHDDRILIKVPYTKGLDGTNLLIIKLNDALVIANLMMGGDGSNVSDMTLDEITLSAISEAMNQMCGTIATSMSSLLNEPTDIGFPLINSSYQKTFDIPEELCNGTDIVKVTFRLTVGDLIDSDLLQLYPISIVKQIIKQEV
;
A
#
# COMPACT_ATOMS: atom_id res chain seq x y z
N GLU A 1 5.57 -9.92 19.84
CA GLU A 1 6.57 -8.86 20.10
C GLU A 1 7.03 -8.23 18.78
N ASN A 2 7.61 -9.02 17.87
CA ASN A 2 8.04 -8.50 16.56
C ASN A 2 6.85 -8.02 15.70
N ALA A 3 5.71 -8.70 15.78
CA ALA A 3 4.49 -8.29 15.11
C ALA A 3 3.99 -6.93 15.61
N ASP A 4 4.15 -6.65 16.90
CA ASP A 4 3.75 -5.37 17.49
C ASP A 4 4.59 -4.22 16.95
N ILE A 5 5.91 -4.44 16.79
CA ILE A 5 6.82 -3.44 16.23
C ILE A 5 6.41 -3.12 14.78
N ILE A 6 6.19 -4.14 13.97
CA ILE A 6 5.78 -3.96 12.57
C ILE A 6 4.42 -3.27 12.49
N GLY A 7 3.47 -3.67 13.33
CA GLY A 7 2.16 -3.04 13.38
C GLY A 7 2.24 -1.56 13.72
N GLU A 8 3.08 -1.18 14.68
CA GLU A 8 3.28 0.21 15.06
C GLU A 8 3.94 1.03 13.96
N VAL A 9 5.03 0.52 13.37
CA VAL A 9 5.72 1.19 12.27
C VAL A 9 4.78 1.38 11.07
N ALA A 10 4.07 0.32 10.68
CA ALA A 10 3.12 0.38 9.57
C ALA A 10 1.98 1.35 9.87
N ASN A 11 1.47 1.36 11.10
CA ASN A 11 0.39 2.26 11.48
C ASN A 11 0.80 3.72 11.38
N ILE A 12 1.99 4.07 11.81
CA ILE A 12 2.51 5.45 11.73
C ILE A 12 2.73 5.85 10.26
N CYS A 13 3.41 5.02 9.48
CA CYS A 13 3.73 5.34 8.09
C CYS A 13 2.46 5.46 7.23
N ILE A 14 1.56 4.51 7.34
CA ILE A 14 0.33 4.47 6.55
C ILE A 14 -0.68 5.51 7.07
N GLY A 15 -0.72 5.77 8.38
CA GLY A 15 -1.56 6.83 8.93
C GLY A 15 -1.16 8.20 8.39
N ASN A 16 0.15 8.46 8.29
CA ASN A 16 0.65 9.70 7.68
C ASN A 16 0.35 9.75 6.18
N ALA A 17 0.44 8.62 5.49
CA ALA A 17 0.08 8.51 4.08
C ALA A 17 -1.41 8.80 3.85
N ALA A 18 -2.28 8.40 4.80
CA ALA A 18 -3.71 8.71 4.75
C ALA A 18 -3.96 10.22 4.81
N THR A 19 -3.19 10.94 5.61
CA THR A 19 -3.26 12.40 5.66
C THR A 19 -2.91 13.02 4.31
N THR A 20 -1.87 12.52 3.65
CA THR A 20 -1.51 12.95 2.29
C THR A 20 -2.66 12.69 1.31
N LEU A 21 -3.26 11.50 1.36
CA LEU A 21 -4.42 11.19 0.52
C LEU A 21 -5.60 12.13 0.80
N SER A 22 -5.89 12.42 2.06
CA SER A 22 -6.95 13.37 2.41
C SER A 22 -6.77 14.71 1.71
N MET A 23 -5.53 15.19 1.67
CA MET A 23 -5.19 16.47 1.05
C MET A 23 -5.39 16.45 -0.46
N ILE A 24 -4.86 15.43 -1.15
CA ILE A 24 -4.94 15.37 -2.61
C ILE A 24 -6.34 14.98 -3.12
N LEU A 25 -7.09 14.18 -2.37
CA LEU A 25 -8.45 13.79 -2.74
C LEU A 25 -9.51 14.80 -2.29
N GLN A 26 -9.16 15.70 -1.37
CA GLN A 26 -10.06 16.65 -0.75
C GLN A 26 -11.29 15.95 -0.13
N LYS A 27 -11.04 14.80 0.47
CA LYS A 27 -12.00 13.98 1.21
C LYS A 27 -11.35 13.44 2.47
N PRO A 28 -12.08 13.37 3.59
CA PRO A 28 -11.52 12.74 4.80
C PRO A 28 -11.11 11.30 4.50
N THR A 29 -9.83 11.01 4.67
CA THR A 29 -9.28 9.68 4.42
C THR A 29 -8.61 9.19 5.68
N ASN A 30 -8.97 7.96 6.11
CA ASN A 30 -8.37 7.32 7.27
C ASN A 30 -7.91 5.91 6.90
N ILE A 31 -6.74 5.55 7.38
CA ILE A 31 -6.22 4.18 7.25
C ILE A 31 -5.79 3.77 8.65
N THR A 32 -6.49 2.81 9.24
CA THR A 32 -6.41 2.52 10.67
C THR A 32 -6.41 1.03 10.96
N THR A 33 -6.11 0.71 12.22
CA THR A 33 -6.31 -0.60 12.83
C THR A 33 -5.56 -1.72 12.10
N PRO A 34 -4.21 -1.69 12.09
CA PRO A 34 -3.43 -2.72 11.42
C PRO A 34 -3.58 -4.09 12.10
N ILE A 35 -3.75 -5.12 11.29
CA ILE A 35 -3.70 -6.51 11.72
C ILE A 35 -2.50 -7.13 11.01
N VAL A 36 -1.56 -7.65 11.79
CA VAL A 36 -0.32 -8.23 11.27
C VAL A 36 -0.41 -9.75 11.33
N GLU A 37 -0.17 -10.38 10.18
CA GLU A 37 -0.19 -11.84 10.07
C GLU A 37 1.05 -12.31 9.32
N VAL A 38 1.59 -13.47 9.73
CA VAL A 38 2.63 -14.15 8.97
C VAL A 38 1.95 -15.32 8.26
N LEU A 39 1.95 -15.27 6.94
CA LEU A 39 1.20 -16.20 6.11
C LEU A 39 2.09 -16.80 5.02
N LYS A 40 1.66 -17.92 4.48
CA LYS A 40 2.24 -18.43 3.25
C LYS A 40 1.71 -17.61 2.06
N LYS A 41 2.50 -17.55 1.00
CA LYS A 41 2.16 -16.85 -0.23
C LYS A 41 0.74 -17.20 -0.72
N GLU A 42 0.39 -18.50 -0.67
CA GLU A 42 -0.89 -18.99 -1.18
C GLU A 42 -2.09 -18.47 -0.38
N ASP A 43 -1.87 -18.11 0.88
CA ASP A 43 -2.93 -17.70 1.80
C ASP A 43 -3.03 -16.18 1.95
N ALA A 44 -2.16 -15.42 1.27
CA ALA A 44 -2.04 -13.99 1.50
C ALA A 44 -3.17 -13.16 0.87
N LEU A 45 -3.74 -13.61 -0.25
CA LEU A 45 -4.75 -12.87 -0.99
C LEU A 45 -6.04 -13.67 -1.11
N ASP A 46 -7.15 -12.94 -1.12
CA ASP A 46 -8.47 -13.48 -1.42
C ASP A 46 -8.72 -13.48 -2.94
N HIS A 47 -9.98 -13.73 -3.33
CA HIS A 47 -10.39 -13.79 -4.74
C HIS A 47 -10.99 -12.45 -5.22
N ASP A 48 -10.89 -11.38 -4.46
CA ASP A 48 -11.37 -10.06 -4.88
C ASP A 48 -10.49 -9.47 -5.98
N ASP A 49 -11.08 -8.64 -6.83
CA ASP A 49 -10.35 -7.90 -7.86
C ASP A 49 -9.49 -6.82 -7.18
N ARG A 50 -8.18 -6.96 -7.29
CA ARG A 50 -7.21 -6.09 -6.63
C ARG A 50 -6.13 -5.61 -7.59
N ILE A 51 -5.59 -4.44 -7.29
CA ILE A 51 -4.43 -3.87 -7.98
C ILE A 51 -3.22 -4.06 -7.08
N LEU A 52 -2.14 -4.59 -7.66
CA LEU A 52 -0.83 -4.73 -7.02
C LEU A 52 0.03 -3.53 -7.35
N ILE A 53 0.61 -2.94 -6.32
CA ILE A 53 1.53 -1.82 -6.47
C ILE A 53 2.85 -2.21 -5.83
N LYS A 54 3.89 -2.33 -6.64
CA LYS A 54 5.24 -2.62 -6.16
C LYS A 54 5.86 -1.35 -5.63
N VAL A 55 6.38 -1.42 -4.40
CA VAL A 55 7.00 -0.29 -3.71
C VAL A 55 8.46 -0.64 -3.46
N PRO A 56 9.37 -0.24 -4.38
CA PRO A 56 10.78 -0.55 -4.26
C PRO A 56 11.48 0.45 -3.35
N TYR A 57 12.20 -0.04 -2.34
CA TYR A 57 13.07 0.81 -1.54
C TYR A 57 14.39 0.98 -2.27
N THR A 58 14.87 2.20 -2.34
CA THR A 58 16.11 2.55 -3.06
C THR A 58 17.23 2.97 -2.13
N LYS A 59 16.91 3.25 -0.85
CA LYS A 59 17.86 3.65 0.17
C LYS A 59 17.30 3.36 1.55
N GLY A 60 18.14 2.97 2.47
CA GLY A 60 17.78 2.75 3.88
C GLY A 60 17.28 1.34 4.17
N LEU A 61 16.42 0.82 3.32
CA LEU A 61 15.95 -0.56 3.33
C LEU A 61 16.25 -1.18 1.98
N ASP A 62 16.47 -2.48 1.97
CA ASP A 62 16.77 -3.23 0.75
C ASP A 62 15.65 -4.21 0.46
N GLY A 63 14.97 -4.02 -0.66
CA GLY A 63 13.89 -4.88 -1.10
C GLY A 63 12.67 -4.10 -1.59
N THR A 64 11.62 -4.85 -1.84
CA THR A 64 10.35 -4.33 -2.37
C THR A 64 9.20 -4.85 -1.52
N ASN A 65 8.25 -3.99 -1.16
CA ASN A 65 7.00 -4.45 -0.59
C ASN A 65 5.85 -4.21 -1.57
N LEU A 66 4.70 -4.80 -1.30
CA LEU A 66 3.48 -4.59 -2.09
C LEU A 66 2.48 -3.79 -1.30
N LEU A 67 1.84 -2.87 -1.98
CA LEU A 67 0.63 -2.19 -1.53
C LEU A 67 -0.50 -2.71 -2.40
N ILE A 68 -1.58 -3.17 -1.81
CA ILE A 68 -2.66 -3.85 -2.53
C ILE A 68 -3.98 -3.19 -2.18
N ILE A 69 -4.68 -2.72 -3.20
CA ILE A 69 -5.95 -2.02 -3.08
C ILE A 69 -6.99 -2.69 -3.97
N LYS A 70 -8.25 -2.71 -3.55
CA LYS A 70 -9.33 -3.21 -4.40
C LYS A 70 -9.48 -2.36 -5.65
N LEU A 71 -9.78 -2.99 -6.77
CA LEU A 71 -9.95 -2.29 -8.04
C LEU A 71 -10.95 -1.14 -7.95
N ASN A 72 -12.12 -1.39 -7.36
CA ASN A 72 -13.13 -0.36 -7.22
C ASN A 72 -12.64 0.85 -6.42
N ASP A 73 -11.89 0.62 -5.35
CA ASP A 73 -11.34 1.68 -4.53
C ASP A 73 -10.30 2.51 -5.30
N ALA A 74 -9.47 1.85 -6.10
CA ALA A 74 -8.51 2.53 -6.97
C ALA A 74 -9.21 3.41 -8.00
N LEU A 75 -10.33 2.93 -8.57
CA LEU A 75 -11.13 3.71 -9.53
C LEU A 75 -11.76 4.94 -8.86
N VAL A 76 -12.23 4.82 -7.62
CA VAL A 76 -12.76 5.96 -6.86
C VAL A 76 -11.65 7.00 -6.65
N ILE A 77 -10.47 6.57 -6.25
CA ILE A 77 -9.31 7.46 -6.05
C ILE A 77 -8.95 8.16 -7.36
N ALA A 78 -8.88 7.42 -8.47
CA ALA A 78 -8.59 7.98 -9.78
C ALA A 78 -9.63 9.02 -10.21
N ASN A 79 -10.90 8.73 -10.01
CA ASN A 79 -11.99 9.65 -10.33
C ASN A 79 -11.87 10.96 -9.54
N LEU A 80 -11.61 10.87 -8.24
CA LEU A 80 -11.40 12.05 -7.39
C LEU A 80 -10.17 12.85 -7.84
N MET A 81 -9.09 12.18 -8.22
CA MET A 81 -7.86 12.80 -8.72
C MET A 81 -8.11 13.56 -10.03
N MET A 82 -9.04 13.09 -10.85
CA MET A 82 -9.41 13.71 -12.14
C MET A 82 -10.50 14.78 -12.00
N GLY A 83 -10.87 15.14 -10.78
CA GLY A 83 -11.86 16.18 -10.51
C GLY A 83 -13.30 15.70 -10.43
N GLY A 84 -13.54 14.40 -10.45
CA GLY A 84 -14.88 13.83 -10.26
C GLY A 84 -15.28 13.81 -8.78
N ASP A 85 -16.50 13.34 -8.52
CA ASP A 85 -17.06 13.24 -7.17
C ASP A 85 -16.86 11.86 -6.52
N GLY A 86 -16.22 10.93 -7.23
CA GLY A 86 -15.96 9.58 -6.74
C GLY A 86 -17.12 8.61 -6.92
N SER A 87 -18.26 9.06 -7.46
CA SER A 87 -19.41 8.19 -7.71
C SER A 87 -19.37 7.63 -9.14
N ASN A 88 -20.18 6.59 -9.38
CA ASN A 88 -20.40 6.00 -10.70
C ASN A 88 -19.10 5.55 -11.41
N VAL A 89 -18.22 4.91 -10.65
CA VAL A 89 -16.94 4.44 -11.21
C VAL A 89 -17.02 3.07 -11.87
N SER A 90 -18.17 2.41 -11.81
CA SER A 90 -18.35 1.06 -12.35
C SER A 90 -18.08 0.94 -13.86
N ASP A 91 -18.26 2.03 -14.61
CA ASP A 91 -18.01 2.06 -16.04
C ASP A 91 -16.58 2.49 -16.39
N MET A 92 -15.77 2.84 -15.39
CA MET A 92 -14.38 3.22 -15.62
C MET A 92 -13.52 2.00 -15.93
N THR A 93 -12.50 2.22 -16.75
CA THR A 93 -11.51 1.20 -17.10
C THR A 93 -10.11 1.66 -16.66
N LEU A 94 -9.20 0.72 -16.52
CA LEU A 94 -7.79 1.02 -16.23
C LEU A 94 -7.05 1.44 -17.51
N ASP A 95 -7.51 2.54 -18.11
CA ASP A 95 -6.82 3.13 -19.26
C ASP A 95 -5.60 3.93 -18.80
N GLU A 96 -4.86 4.50 -19.74
CA GLU A 96 -3.63 5.22 -19.47
C GLU A 96 -3.85 6.42 -18.54
N ILE A 97 -4.94 7.15 -18.71
CA ILE A 97 -5.25 8.32 -17.88
C ILE A 97 -5.59 7.90 -16.46
N THR A 98 -6.42 6.87 -16.30
CA THR A 98 -6.80 6.33 -15.00
C THR A 98 -5.59 5.79 -14.24
N LEU A 99 -4.74 5.03 -14.94
CA LEU A 99 -3.49 4.51 -14.34
C LEU A 99 -2.55 5.64 -13.92
N SER A 100 -2.44 6.70 -14.70
CA SER A 100 -1.63 7.86 -14.34
C SER A 100 -2.13 8.54 -13.07
N ALA A 101 -3.45 8.66 -12.92
CA ALA A 101 -4.05 9.24 -11.72
C ALA A 101 -3.77 8.37 -10.48
N ILE A 102 -3.93 7.06 -10.59
CA ILE A 102 -3.61 6.12 -9.50
C ILE A 102 -2.13 6.20 -9.17
N SER A 103 -1.26 6.20 -10.17
CA SER A 103 0.20 6.28 -9.99
C SER A 103 0.60 7.53 -9.23
N GLU A 104 0.00 8.67 -9.56
CA GLU A 104 0.29 9.93 -8.86
C GLU A 104 -0.12 9.86 -7.39
N ALA A 105 -1.32 9.35 -7.10
CA ALA A 105 -1.77 9.18 -5.71
C ALA A 105 -0.83 8.25 -4.94
N MET A 106 -0.44 7.13 -5.52
CA MET A 106 0.45 6.16 -4.89
C MET A 106 1.86 6.72 -4.70
N ASN A 107 2.35 7.49 -5.65
CA ASN A 107 3.66 8.15 -5.54
C ASN A 107 3.68 9.15 -4.38
N GLN A 108 2.62 9.92 -4.21
CA GLN A 108 2.49 10.85 -3.09
C GLN A 108 2.47 10.12 -1.75
N MET A 109 1.73 9.02 -1.66
CA MET A 109 1.70 8.18 -0.47
C MET A 109 3.08 7.61 -0.15
N CYS A 110 3.77 7.09 -1.15
CA CYS A 110 5.11 6.51 -0.98
C CYS A 110 6.13 7.55 -0.50
N GLY A 111 6.02 8.78 -0.98
CA GLY A 111 6.84 9.88 -0.49
C GLY A 111 6.66 10.11 1.01
N THR A 112 5.41 10.11 1.47
CA THR A 112 5.09 10.26 2.90
C THR A 112 5.57 9.04 3.71
N ILE A 113 5.39 7.83 3.18
CA ILE A 113 5.87 6.61 3.83
C ILE A 113 7.39 6.66 4.00
N ALA A 114 8.12 7.06 2.97
CA ALA A 114 9.58 7.17 3.01
C ALA A 114 10.04 8.18 4.07
N THR A 115 9.40 9.33 4.15
CA THR A 115 9.70 10.35 5.15
C THR A 115 9.45 9.83 6.56
N SER A 116 8.31 9.19 6.78
CA SER A 116 7.95 8.60 8.08
C SER A 116 8.92 7.50 8.48
N MET A 117 9.29 6.64 7.54
CA MET A 117 10.24 5.56 7.78
C MET A 117 11.62 6.11 8.13
N SER A 118 12.08 7.14 7.43
CA SER A 118 13.35 7.81 7.72
C SER A 118 13.40 8.33 9.15
N SER A 119 12.30 8.92 9.59
CA SER A 119 12.19 9.45 10.95
C SER A 119 12.19 8.33 12.00
N LEU A 120 11.42 7.28 11.77
CA LEU A 120 11.30 6.16 12.71
C LEU A 120 12.60 5.37 12.84
N LEU A 121 13.27 5.10 11.73
CA LEU A 121 14.51 4.31 11.70
C LEU A 121 15.74 5.17 11.96
N ASN A 122 15.58 6.49 12.06
CA ASN A 122 16.69 7.45 12.22
C ASN A 122 17.78 7.24 11.16
N GLU A 123 17.37 6.95 9.93
CA GLU A 123 18.25 6.72 8.79
C GLU A 123 17.53 7.15 7.52
N PRO A 124 18.21 7.85 6.58
CA PRO A 124 17.57 8.23 5.32
C PRO A 124 17.03 7.02 4.58
N THR A 125 15.73 7.04 4.31
CA THR A 125 15.02 5.96 3.61
C THR A 125 14.30 6.57 2.41
N ASP A 126 14.54 6.01 1.22
CA ASP A 126 13.90 6.45 -0.01
C ASP A 126 13.16 5.29 -0.67
N ILE A 127 12.05 5.63 -1.31
CA ILE A 127 11.24 4.71 -2.11
C ILE A 127 11.30 5.20 -3.55
N GLY A 128 11.56 4.28 -4.49
CA GLY A 128 11.50 4.56 -5.92
C GLY A 128 10.07 4.74 -6.41
N PHE A 129 9.91 5.03 -7.69
CA PHE A 129 8.59 5.22 -8.26
C PHE A 129 7.78 3.92 -8.14
N PRO A 130 6.56 3.98 -7.58
CA PRO A 130 5.74 2.78 -7.43
C PRO A 130 5.29 2.24 -8.79
N LEU A 131 5.33 0.92 -8.94
CA LEU A 131 5.00 0.24 -10.19
C LEU A 131 3.65 -0.46 -10.04
N ILE A 132 2.68 -0.03 -10.86
CA ILE A 132 1.34 -0.60 -10.85
C ILE A 132 1.27 -1.71 -11.90
N ASN A 133 0.74 -2.86 -11.50
CA ASN A 133 0.40 -3.91 -12.46
C ASN A 133 -0.90 -3.52 -13.16
N SER A 134 -0.81 -3.15 -14.44
CA SER A 134 -1.94 -2.69 -15.24
C SER A 134 -2.87 -3.84 -15.67
N SER A 135 -2.40 -5.06 -15.62
CA SER A 135 -3.21 -6.24 -15.91
C SER A 135 -3.61 -6.88 -14.60
N TYR A 136 -4.64 -6.33 -13.94
CA TYR A 136 -5.18 -6.95 -12.75
C TYR A 136 -5.86 -8.28 -13.11
N GLN A 137 -5.78 -9.23 -12.22
CA GLN A 137 -6.45 -10.51 -12.34
C GLN A 137 -7.20 -10.80 -11.05
N LYS A 138 -8.23 -11.61 -11.13
CA LYS A 138 -9.02 -12.01 -9.94
C LYS A 138 -8.19 -12.84 -8.96
N THR A 139 -7.15 -13.47 -9.46
CA THR A 139 -6.18 -14.21 -8.66
C THR A 139 -4.80 -13.70 -9.02
N PHE A 140 -4.06 -13.21 -8.03
CA PHE A 140 -2.70 -12.74 -8.24
C PHE A 140 -1.70 -13.83 -7.88
N ASP A 141 -0.68 -13.96 -8.72
CA ASP A 141 0.55 -14.59 -8.31
C ASP A 141 1.45 -13.52 -7.69
N ILE A 142 1.72 -13.66 -6.39
CA ILE A 142 2.65 -12.78 -5.71
C ILE A 142 4.03 -12.99 -6.33
N PRO A 143 4.75 -11.90 -6.69
CA PRO A 143 6.08 -12.04 -7.29
C PRO A 143 7.03 -12.86 -6.43
N GLU A 144 7.77 -13.76 -7.05
CA GLU A 144 8.74 -14.62 -6.36
C GLU A 144 9.78 -13.83 -5.57
N GLU A 145 10.14 -12.66 -6.03
CA GLU A 145 11.11 -11.78 -5.38
C GLU A 145 10.67 -11.31 -4.00
N LEU A 146 9.36 -11.36 -3.70
CA LEU A 146 8.82 -11.06 -2.38
C LEU A 146 8.80 -12.26 -1.45
N CYS A 147 8.98 -13.44 -2.00
CA CYS A 147 8.83 -14.70 -1.28
C CYS A 147 10.08 -15.57 -1.38
N ASN A 148 11.24 -15.00 -1.01
CA ASN A 148 12.48 -15.78 -0.89
C ASN A 148 12.35 -16.78 0.27
N GLY A 149 11.49 -17.77 0.08
CA GLY A 149 11.08 -18.70 1.11
C GLY A 149 9.60 -18.92 1.02
N THR A 150 8.95 -19.24 2.11
CA THR A 150 7.57 -19.66 2.12
C THR A 150 6.63 -18.65 2.78
N ASP A 151 7.15 -17.73 3.60
CA ASP A 151 6.32 -16.85 4.42
C ASP A 151 6.49 -15.39 4.03
N ILE A 152 5.37 -14.65 4.14
CA ILE A 152 5.34 -13.20 3.99
C ILE A 152 4.60 -12.60 5.17
N VAL A 153 4.83 -11.32 5.42
CA VAL A 153 4.10 -10.58 6.46
C VAL A 153 3.02 -9.76 5.77
N LYS A 154 1.77 -10.00 6.17
CA LYS A 154 0.60 -9.27 5.68
C LYS A 154 0.11 -8.33 6.75
N VAL A 155 -0.03 -7.05 6.39
CA VAL A 155 -0.64 -6.04 7.25
C VAL A 155 -1.93 -5.59 6.59
N THR A 156 -3.05 -5.78 7.28
CA THR A 156 -4.37 -5.40 6.79
C THR A 156 -4.84 -4.15 7.52
N PHE A 157 -5.21 -3.12 6.77
CA PHE A 157 -5.77 -1.87 7.31
C PHE A 157 -7.22 -1.71 6.88
N ARG A 158 -7.98 -0.93 7.64
CA ARG A 158 -9.25 -0.40 7.19
C ARG A 158 -9.00 0.93 6.48
N LEU A 159 -9.51 1.05 5.26
CA LEU A 159 -9.44 2.27 4.44
C LEU A 159 -10.82 2.90 4.34
N THR A 160 -10.94 4.15 4.75
CA THR A 160 -12.17 4.92 4.53
C THR A 160 -11.84 6.23 3.82
N VAL A 161 -12.66 6.59 2.83
CA VAL A 161 -12.57 7.85 2.10
C VAL A 161 -13.98 8.45 2.05
N GLY A 162 -14.26 9.43 2.92
CA GLY A 162 -15.59 10.02 3.04
C GLY A 162 -16.66 8.94 3.13
N ASP A 163 -17.72 9.10 2.36
CA ASP A 163 -18.80 8.10 2.21
C ASP A 163 -18.56 7.16 1.01
N LEU A 164 -17.44 7.31 0.32
CA LEU A 164 -17.19 6.65 -0.96
C LEU A 164 -16.50 5.30 -0.82
N ILE A 165 -15.64 5.17 0.16
CA ILE A 165 -14.87 3.94 0.41
C ILE A 165 -14.96 3.59 1.89
N ASP A 166 -15.27 2.34 2.18
CA ASP A 166 -15.09 1.69 3.48
C ASP A 166 -14.67 0.26 3.18
N SER A 167 -13.37 0.02 3.18
CA SER A 167 -12.79 -1.19 2.61
C SER A 167 -11.50 -1.55 3.36
N ASP A 168 -10.69 -2.41 2.77
CA ASP A 168 -9.38 -2.75 3.29
C ASP A 168 -8.27 -2.28 2.36
N LEU A 169 -7.09 -2.12 2.93
CA LEU A 169 -5.85 -1.85 2.23
C LEU A 169 -4.82 -2.83 2.78
N LEU A 170 -4.11 -3.51 1.92
CA LEU A 170 -3.15 -4.53 2.32
C LEU A 170 -1.73 -4.09 2.01
N GLN A 171 -0.79 -4.45 2.91
CA GLN A 171 0.63 -4.41 2.61
C GLN A 171 1.20 -5.80 2.77
N LEU A 172 2.04 -6.22 1.84
CA LEU A 172 2.80 -7.45 1.94
C LEU A 172 4.29 -7.11 2.00
N TYR A 173 4.94 -7.61 3.04
CA TYR A 173 6.37 -7.40 3.24
C TYR A 173 7.11 -8.72 3.13
N PRO A 174 8.23 -8.76 2.39
CA PRO A 174 9.13 -9.89 2.49
C PRO A 174 9.75 -9.93 3.89
N ILE A 175 10.02 -11.12 4.39
CA ILE A 175 10.60 -11.30 5.72
C ILE A 175 11.92 -10.52 5.87
N SER A 176 12.69 -10.40 4.79
CA SER A 176 13.96 -9.68 4.79
C SER A 176 13.81 -8.19 5.16
N ILE A 177 12.77 -7.51 4.65
CA ILE A 177 12.50 -6.12 5.01
C ILE A 177 12.06 -6.01 6.47
N VAL A 178 11.20 -6.91 6.92
CA VAL A 178 10.72 -6.94 8.30
C VAL A 178 11.89 -7.08 9.27
N LYS A 179 12.84 -7.97 8.98
CA LYS A 179 14.05 -8.14 9.79
C LYS A 179 14.90 -6.86 9.83
N GLN A 180 15.02 -6.15 8.73
CA GLN A 180 15.75 -4.89 8.67
C GLN A 180 15.10 -3.82 9.55
N ILE A 181 13.77 -3.70 9.50
CA ILE A 181 13.02 -2.74 10.32
C ILE A 181 13.20 -3.07 11.81
N ILE A 182 13.00 -4.32 12.20
CA ILE A 182 13.12 -4.75 13.60
C ILE A 182 14.53 -4.52 14.12
N LYS A 183 15.55 -4.78 13.31
CA LYS A 183 16.94 -4.61 13.71
C LYS A 183 17.29 -3.14 14.02
N GLN A 184 16.67 -2.20 13.33
CA GLN A 184 16.94 -0.77 13.54
C GLN A 184 16.13 -0.17 14.69
N GLU A 185 14.98 -0.76 15.02
CA GLU A 185 14.13 -0.35 16.13
C GLU A 185 14.67 -0.82 17.49
N VAL A 186 15.55 -1.80 17.49
CA VAL A 186 16.22 -2.32 18.68
C VAL A 186 17.63 -1.72 18.75
#